data_2e265df41c6eabb8475e607066f87e0e
#
_entry.id   2e265df41c6eabb8475e607066f87e0e
#
_cell.length_a   1.000
_cell.length_b   1.000
_cell.length_c   1.000
_cell.angle_alpha   90.00
_cell.angle_beta   90.00
_cell.angle_gamma   90.00
#
_symmetry.space_group_name_H-M   'P 1'
#
loop_
_entity.id
_entity.type
_entity.pdbx_description
1 polymer ?
#
loop_
_entity_poly.entity_id
_entity_poly.type
_entity_poly.pdbx_seq_one_letter_code
_entity_poly.pdbx_strand_id
1 'polypeptide(L)'
;EQLGYTPVFQYIVWDKKDEYLDNGKVDCLWGSFTMNGREDEYQWAGPYLYSRQVIAVRTDSKIRNISDLAGKRVAVQATTKPEEVLLERSDPRVPEVDMVYSLSGMDEIYASLRKGYVDAITGHESALERFVGNAPDMYAILDESLYISELGVAFKNDTHQDLAKKMTQILKEMQDDGTLRDMVEKYGLDAEKALGVTNAE
;
A
#
# COMPACT_ATOMS: atom_id res chain seq x y z
N GLU A 1 -0.53 -15.07 18.49
CA GLU A 1 -0.35 -15.74 19.80
C GLU A 1 -1.17 -15.05 20.90
N GLN A 2 -1.12 -13.73 21.06
CA GLN A 2 -1.84 -13.00 22.13
C GLN A 2 -3.36 -13.17 22.08
N LEU A 3 -3.93 -13.39 20.90
CA LEU A 3 -5.36 -13.65 20.70
C LEU A 3 -5.75 -15.13 20.81
N GLY A 4 -4.78 -16.05 20.95
CA GLY A 4 -5.04 -17.49 20.99
C GLY A 4 -5.40 -18.11 19.64
N TYR A 5 -5.22 -17.38 18.53
CA TYR A 5 -5.47 -17.88 17.20
C TYR A 5 -4.18 -18.34 16.51
N THR A 6 -4.31 -19.34 15.64
CA THR A 6 -3.24 -19.73 14.71
C THR A 6 -3.59 -19.16 13.34
N PRO A 7 -2.78 -18.24 12.77
CA PRO A 7 -3.07 -17.65 11.47
C PRO A 7 -2.84 -18.67 10.36
N VAL A 8 -3.75 -18.68 9.36
CA VAL A 8 -3.60 -19.41 8.12
C VAL A 8 -3.52 -18.38 6.99
N PHE A 9 -2.37 -18.34 6.32
CA PHE A 9 -2.17 -17.38 5.23
C PHE A 9 -2.67 -17.95 3.91
N GLN A 10 -3.51 -17.17 3.23
CA GLN A 10 -4.02 -17.50 1.91
C GLN A 10 -3.69 -16.39 0.93
N TYR A 11 -3.09 -16.75 -0.21
CA TYR A 11 -2.94 -15.83 -1.32
C TYR A 11 -4.29 -15.59 -1.99
N ILE A 12 -4.62 -14.32 -2.25
CA ILE A 12 -5.82 -13.91 -2.98
C ILE A 12 -5.45 -13.02 -4.17
N VAL A 13 -6.31 -13.00 -5.18
CA VAL A 13 -6.25 -12.01 -6.26
C VAL A 13 -6.86 -10.72 -5.73
N TRP A 14 -6.06 -9.64 -5.69
CA TRP A 14 -6.41 -8.44 -4.92
C TRP A 14 -7.69 -7.74 -5.38
N ASP A 15 -7.93 -7.66 -6.68
CA ASP A 15 -9.15 -7.07 -7.26
C ASP A 15 -10.43 -7.85 -6.92
N LYS A 16 -10.29 -9.07 -6.37
CA LYS A 16 -11.39 -9.90 -5.87
C LYS A 16 -11.47 -10.00 -4.35
N LYS A 17 -10.74 -9.14 -3.64
CA LYS A 17 -10.65 -9.20 -2.16
C LYS A 17 -12.02 -9.22 -1.45
N ASP A 18 -12.96 -8.43 -1.97
CA ASP A 18 -14.30 -8.34 -1.38
C ASP A 18 -15.10 -9.64 -1.56
N GLU A 19 -14.95 -10.29 -2.73
CA GLU A 19 -15.55 -11.60 -2.97
C GLU A 19 -15.03 -12.65 -1.97
N TYR A 20 -13.74 -12.61 -1.64
CA TYR A 20 -13.15 -13.55 -0.67
C TYR A 20 -13.67 -13.30 0.76
N LEU A 21 -13.84 -12.04 1.17
CA LEU A 21 -14.45 -11.70 2.46
C LEU A 21 -15.93 -12.06 2.50
N ASP A 22 -16.69 -11.71 1.45
CA ASP A 22 -18.12 -11.92 1.40
C ASP A 22 -18.52 -13.39 1.44
N ASN A 23 -17.74 -14.24 0.78
CA ASN A 23 -17.96 -15.68 0.74
C ASN A 23 -17.35 -16.42 1.96
N GLY A 24 -16.71 -15.71 2.89
CA GLY A 24 -16.07 -16.33 4.06
C GLY A 24 -14.89 -17.23 3.71
N LYS A 25 -14.26 -17.04 2.54
CA LYS A 25 -13.03 -17.76 2.16
C LYS A 25 -11.82 -17.29 2.95
N VAL A 26 -11.84 -16.02 3.39
CA VAL A 26 -10.90 -15.44 4.33
C VAL A 26 -11.68 -14.69 5.40
N ASP A 27 -11.18 -14.68 6.62
CA ASP A 27 -11.79 -13.97 7.74
C ASP A 27 -11.44 -12.48 7.70
N CYS A 28 -10.25 -12.15 7.21
CA CYS A 28 -9.77 -10.77 7.09
C CYS A 28 -8.74 -10.61 5.96
N LEU A 29 -8.52 -9.36 5.57
CA LEU A 29 -7.47 -8.95 4.65
C LEU A 29 -6.35 -8.30 5.46
N TRP A 30 -5.16 -8.91 5.45
CA TRP A 30 -3.99 -8.40 6.15
C TRP A 30 -2.79 -8.35 5.21
N GLY A 31 -2.75 -7.31 4.39
CA GLY A 31 -1.73 -7.19 3.34
C GLY A 31 -1.58 -5.77 2.83
N SER A 32 -1.10 -4.85 3.66
CA SER A 32 -0.90 -3.43 3.30
C SER A 32 -2.16 -2.76 2.76
N PHE A 33 -3.31 -3.05 3.39
CA PHE A 33 -4.57 -2.48 2.96
C PHE A 33 -4.79 -1.11 3.59
N THR A 34 -4.99 -0.11 2.73
CA THR A 34 -5.19 1.29 3.12
C THR A 34 -6.57 1.49 3.73
N MET A 35 -6.62 2.04 4.94
CA MET A 35 -7.86 2.40 5.65
C MET A 35 -8.44 3.72 5.14
N ASN A 36 -7.58 4.71 4.84
CA ASN A 36 -8.00 6.07 4.48
C ASN A 36 -9.06 6.09 3.37
N GLY A 37 -10.20 6.71 3.67
CA GLY A 37 -11.34 6.84 2.76
C GLY A 37 -12.15 5.55 2.56
N ARG A 38 -11.94 4.54 3.43
CA ARG A 38 -12.67 3.26 3.44
C ARG A 38 -13.13 2.87 4.84
N GLU A 39 -13.20 3.86 5.73
CA GLU A 39 -13.49 3.65 7.15
C GLU A 39 -14.86 2.97 7.35
N ASP A 40 -15.83 3.32 6.52
CA ASP A 40 -17.20 2.81 6.57
C ASP A 40 -17.42 1.56 5.68
N GLU A 41 -16.45 1.17 4.85
CA GLU A 41 -16.58 0.03 3.93
C GLU A 41 -16.29 -1.32 4.63
N TYR A 42 -15.43 -1.30 5.64
CA TYR A 42 -14.95 -2.50 6.33
C TYR A 42 -15.00 -2.32 7.85
N GLN A 43 -15.02 -3.46 8.56
CA GLN A 43 -14.71 -3.45 9.98
C GLN A 43 -13.19 -3.52 10.16
N TRP A 44 -12.58 -2.47 10.69
CA TRP A 44 -11.14 -2.32 10.76
C TRP A 44 -10.53 -2.65 12.11
N ALA A 45 -9.33 -3.25 12.08
CA ALA A 45 -8.40 -3.26 13.20
C ALA A 45 -7.10 -2.55 12.79
N GLY A 46 -6.57 -1.73 13.66
CA GLY A 46 -5.38 -0.92 13.41
C GLY A 46 -5.64 0.58 13.56
N PRO A 47 -4.83 1.45 12.92
CA PRO A 47 -3.74 1.09 11.99
C PRO A 47 -2.60 0.34 12.68
N TYR A 48 -1.90 -0.52 11.93
CA TYR A 48 -0.72 -1.23 12.44
C TYR A 48 0.60 -0.70 11.87
N LEU A 49 0.57 -0.09 10.69
CA LEU A 49 1.70 0.58 10.05
C LEU A 49 1.22 1.76 9.20
N TYR A 50 2.16 2.63 8.87
CA TYR A 50 2.01 3.68 7.88
C TYR A 50 2.92 3.38 6.69
N SER A 51 2.48 3.74 5.48
CA SER A 51 3.28 3.53 4.28
C SER A 51 3.05 4.67 3.29
N ARG A 52 4.13 5.23 2.76
CA ARG A 52 4.04 6.17 1.66
C ARG A 52 3.61 5.44 0.39
N GLN A 53 2.71 6.06 -0.37
CA GLN A 53 2.41 5.64 -1.73
C GLN A 53 3.31 6.44 -2.67
N VAL A 54 4.23 5.76 -3.31
CA VAL A 54 5.30 6.39 -4.08
C VAL A 54 5.24 6.01 -5.56
N ILE A 55 6.05 6.70 -6.35
CA ILE A 55 6.14 6.52 -7.80
C ILE A 55 7.55 6.03 -8.11
N ALA A 56 7.67 4.95 -8.86
CA ALA A 56 8.93 4.49 -9.40
C ALA A 56 8.98 4.66 -10.92
N VAL A 57 10.15 5.06 -11.40
CA VAL A 57 10.43 5.36 -12.80
C VAL A 57 11.76 4.75 -13.23
N ARG A 58 12.02 4.71 -14.54
CA ARG A 58 13.38 4.42 -15.03
C ARG A 58 14.30 5.64 -14.80
N THR A 59 15.55 5.38 -14.46
CA THR A 59 16.57 6.44 -14.22
C THR A 59 16.84 7.28 -15.45
N ASP A 60 16.70 6.72 -16.65
CA ASP A 60 16.86 7.41 -17.92
C ASP A 60 15.62 8.26 -18.33
N SER A 61 14.52 8.17 -17.58
CA SER A 61 13.34 9.00 -17.80
C SER A 61 13.62 10.46 -17.41
N LYS A 62 12.74 11.36 -17.86
CA LYS A 62 12.79 12.79 -17.46
C LYS A 62 11.84 13.12 -16.31
N ILE A 63 11.18 12.11 -15.74
CA ILE A 63 10.22 12.27 -14.64
C ILE A 63 11.03 12.41 -13.35
N ARG A 64 10.81 13.51 -12.59
CA ARG A 64 11.51 13.81 -11.33
C ARG A 64 10.53 14.11 -10.19
N ASN A 65 9.31 14.52 -10.53
CA ASN A 65 8.24 14.88 -9.59
C ASN A 65 6.88 14.46 -10.13
N ILE A 66 5.83 14.61 -9.31
CA ILE A 66 4.46 14.18 -9.67
C ILE A 66 3.95 14.94 -10.91
N SER A 67 4.27 16.22 -11.04
CA SER A 67 3.80 17.03 -12.17
C SER A 67 4.37 16.58 -13.52
N ASP A 68 5.52 15.89 -13.54
CA ASP A 68 6.12 15.33 -14.76
C ASP A 68 5.35 14.12 -15.31
N LEU A 69 4.35 13.62 -14.57
CA LEU A 69 3.45 12.57 -15.06
C LEU A 69 2.48 13.07 -16.14
N ALA A 70 2.45 14.36 -16.42
CA ALA A 70 1.62 14.93 -17.49
C ALA A 70 1.84 14.20 -18.82
N GLY A 71 0.77 13.63 -19.40
CA GLY A 71 0.83 12.88 -20.64
C GLY A 71 1.65 11.58 -20.59
N LYS A 72 1.90 11.01 -19.40
CA LYS A 72 2.62 9.75 -19.22
C LYS A 72 1.66 8.58 -19.02
N ARG A 73 2.16 7.38 -19.30
CA ARG A 73 1.47 6.13 -19.03
C ARG A 73 1.89 5.62 -17.64
N VAL A 74 0.93 5.37 -16.78
CA VAL A 74 1.19 4.94 -15.39
C VAL A 74 0.50 3.60 -15.15
N ALA A 75 1.21 2.64 -14.55
CA ALA A 75 0.59 1.40 -14.08
C ALA A 75 0.41 1.40 -12.57
N VAL A 76 -0.74 0.89 -12.13
CA VAL A 76 -1.14 0.78 -10.75
C VAL A 76 -1.77 -0.59 -10.49
N GLN A 77 -1.81 -1.02 -9.24
CA GLN A 77 -2.61 -2.19 -8.89
C GLN A 77 -4.10 -1.79 -8.84
N ALA A 78 -4.93 -2.60 -9.47
CA ALA A 78 -6.38 -2.40 -9.51
C ALA A 78 -6.99 -2.38 -8.10
N THR A 79 -8.02 -1.57 -7.91
CA THR A 79 -8.78 -1.40 -6.67
C THR A 79 -7.95 -0.88 -5.48
N THR A 80 -6.85 -0.17 -5.77
CA THR A 80 -5.99 0.47 -4.77
C THR A 80 -6.23 1.98 -4.70
N LYS A 81 -5.77 2.60 -3.61
CA LYS A 81 -5.89 4.07 -3.46
C LYS A 81 -5.09 4.87 -4.50
N PRO A 82 -3.87 4.48 -4.91
CA PRO A 82 -3.19 5.14 -6.03
C PRO A 82 -3.97 5.12 -7.34
N GLU A 83 -4.70 4.04 -7.64
CA GLU A 83 -5.58 3.99 -8.82
C GLU A 83 -6.67 5.06 -8.74
N GLU A 84 -7.38 5.13 -7.62
CA GLU A 84 -8.42 6.12 -7.36
C GLU A 84 -7.88 7.55 -7.53
N VAL A 85 -6.73 7.85 -6.88
CA VAL A 85 -6.09 9.18 -6.96
C VAL A 85 -5.75 9.57 -8.39
N LEU A 86 -5.24 8.64 -9.20
CA LEU A 86 -4.87 8.91 -10.60
C LEU A 86 -6.07 9.04 -11.51
N LEU A 87 -7.11 8.19 -11.35
CA LEU A 87 -8.32 8.22 -12.19
C LEU A 87 -9.21 9.41 -11.87
N GLU A 88 -9.39 9.71 -10.57
CA GLU A 88 -10.27 10.79 -10.12
C GLU A 88 -9.57 12.15 -10.05
N ARG A 89 -8.23 12.14 -10.11
CA ARG A 89 -7.40 13.35 -9.90
C ARG A 89 -7.77 14.07 -8.60
N SER A 90 -7.98 13.29 -7.56
CA SER A 90 -8.38 13.79 -6.24
C SER A 90 -7.26 14.58 -5.54
N ASP A 91 -6.02 14.42 -5.96
CA ASP A 91 -4.86 15.22 -5.54
C ASP A 91 -4.54 16.27 -6.63
N PRO A 92 -4.57 17.60 -6.31
CA PRO A 92 -4.33 18.66 -7.29
C PRO A 92 -2.90 18.68 -7.85
N ARG A 93 -1.95 17.98 -7.23
CA ARG A 93 -0.57 17.83 -7.74
C ARG A 93 -0.50 16.84 -8.91
N VAL A 94 -1.49 15.94 -9.02
CA VAL A 94 -1.54 14.91 -10.06
C VAL A 94 -2.06 15.50 -11.36
N PRO A 95 -1.23 15.58 -12.43
CA PRO A 95 -1.64 16.10 -13.71
C PRO A 95 -2.50 15.11 -14.47
N GLU A 96 -3.02 15.53 -15.61
CA GLU A 96 -3.64 14.63 -16.58
C GLU A 96 -2.58 13.70 -17.18
N VAL A 97 -2.71 12.39 -16.89
CA VAL A 97 -1.86 11.35 -17.47
C VAL A 97 -2.45 10.87 -18.81
N ASP A 98 -1.62 10.32 -19.70
CA ASP A 98 -2.10 9.76 -20.98
C ASP A 98 -2.98 8.51 -20.73
N MET A 99 -2.52 7.60 -19.86
CA MET A 99 -3.24 6.37 -19.57
C MET A 99 -2.87 5.83 -18.18
N VAL A 100 -3.89 5.37 -17.43
CA VAL A 100 -3.73 4.56 -16.23
C VAL A 100 -3.99 3.10 -16.59
N TYR A 101 -3.01 2.24 -16.37
CA TYR A 101 -3.13 0.79 -16.54
C TYR A 101 -3.37 0.14 -15.18
N SER A 102 -4.60 -0.31 -14.95
CA SER A 102 -4.99 -1.03 -13.75
C SER A 102 -4.72 -2.51 -13.93
N LEU A 103 -3.72 -3.03 -13.21
CA LEU A 103 -3.25 -4.41 -13.32
C LEU A 103 -3.53 -5.18 -12.02
N SER A 104 -3.76 -6.48 -12.12
CA SER A 104 -4.16 -7.28 -10.96
C SER A 104 -3.01 -7.54 -9.98
N GLY A 105 -1.77 -7.61 -10.45
CA GLY A 105 -0.61 -8.00 -9.65
C GLY A 105 0.61 -7.11 -9.83
N MET A 106 1.41 -7.01 -8.76
CA MET A 106 2.65 -6.23 -8.77
C MET A 106 3.67 -6.76 -9.78
N ASP A 107 3.71 -8.06 -10.05
CA ASP A 107 4.64 -8.63 -11.04
C ASP A 107 4.37 -8.12 -12.46
N GLU A 108 3.09 -7.94 -12.82
CA GLU A 108 2.69 -7.36 -14.10
C GLU A 108 3.06 -5.87 -14.17
N ILE A 109 2.87 -5.14 -13.05
CA ILE A 109 3.25 -3.73 -12.91
C ILE A 109 4.75 -3.57 -13.11
N TYR A 110 5.57 -4.35 -12.40
CA TYR A 110 7.03 -4.34 -12.55
C TYR A 110 7.47 -4.70 -13.97
N ALA A 111 6.83 -5.71 -14.58
CA ALA A 111 7.12 -6.12 -15.95
C ALA A 111 6.78 -5.01 -16.95
N SER A 112 5.68 -4.26 -16.75
CA SER A 112 5.27 -3.17 -17.63
C SER A 112 6.29 -2.02 -17.66
N LEU A 113 6.86 -1.65 -16.49
CA LEU A 113 7.93 -0.65 -16.41
C LEU A 113 9.22 -1.15 -17.05
N ARG A 114 9.62 -2.40 -16.75
CA ARG A 114 10.82 -3.01 -17.35
C ARG A 114 10.80 -3.05 -18.86
N LYS A 115 9.63 -3.34 -19.44
CA LYS A 115 9.44 -3.43 -20.90
C LYS A 115 9.17 -2.08 -21.55
N GLY A 116 9.04 -0.99 -20.78
CA GLY A 116 8.74 0.34 -21.30
C GLY A 116 7.30 0.50 -21.81
N TYR A 117 6.39 -0.38 -21.39
CA TYR A 117 4.96 -0.23 -21.71
C TYR A 117 4.35 0.94 -20.99
N VAL A 118 4.87 1.23 -19.79
CA VAL A 118 4.52 2.42 -19.00
C VAL A 118 5.77 3.22 -18.67
N ASP A 119 5.55 4.48 -18.31
CA ASP A 119 6.59 5.44 -18.00
C ASP A 119 6.86 5.52 -16.50
N ALA A 120 5.84 5.20 -15.69
CA ALA A 120 5.88 5.17 -14.23
C ALA A 120 5.00 4.06 -13.67
N ILE A 121 5.30 3.64 -12.43
CA ILE A 121 4.46 2.73 -11.64
C ILE A 121 4.26 3.31 -10.25
N THR A 122 3.14 2.95 -9.60
CA THR A 122 2.85 3.40 -8.22
C THR A 122 2.60 2.21 -7.30
N GLY A 123 2.85 2.43 -6.01
CA GLY A 123 2.59 1.44 -4.99
C GLY A 123 3.18 1.84 -3.64
N HIS A 124 3.06 0.94 -2.67
CA HIS A 124 3.68 1.12 -1.36
C HIS A 124 5.20 1.22 -1.45
N GLU A 125 5.78 2.18 -0.71
CA GLU A 125 7.22 2.45 -0.70
C GLU A 125 8.04 1.18 -0.46
N SER A 126 7.70 0.38 0.54
CA SER A 126 8.41 -0.87 0.86
C SER A 126 8.43 -1.89 -0.29
N ALA A 127 7.36 -1.97 -1.07
CA ALA A 127 7.30 -2.85 -2.24
C ALA A 127 8.14 -2.32 -3.40
N LEU A 128 8.10 -1.00 -3.64
CA LEU A 128 8.87 -0.37 -4.71
C LEU A 128 10.35 -0.23 -4.36
N GLU A 129 10.73 0.01 -3.10
CA GLU A 129 12.12 -0.02 -2.64
C GLU A 129 12.77 -1.37 -2.92
N ARG A 130 12.05 -2.47 -2.65
CA ARG A 130 12.54 -3.81 -2.97
C ARG A 130 12.72 -4.01 -4.48
N PHE A 131 11.80 -3.51 -5.29
CA PHE A 131 11.91 -3.59 -6.75
C PHE A 131 13.09 -2.78 -7.28
N VAL A 132 13.23 -1.51 -6.85
CA VAL A 132 14.30 -0.60 -7.25
C VAL A 132 15.65 -1.10 -6.74
N GLY A 133 15.72 -1.60 -5.49
CA GLY A 133 16.94 -2.12 -4.88
C GLY A 133 17.55 -3.31 -5.64
N ASN A 134 16.76 -4.07 -6.41
CA ASN A 134 17.26 -5.13 -7.27
C ASN A 134 17.99 -4.61 -8.53
N ALA A 135 17.76 -3.36 -8.94
CA ALA A 135 18.41 -2.74 -10.10
C ALA A 135 18.45 -1.20 -9.95
N PRO A 136 19.21 -0.67 -8.97
CA PRO A 136 19.22 0.75 -8.62
C PRO A 136 19.78 1.65 -9.73
N ASP A 137 20.59 1.09 -10.62
CA ASP A 137 21.10 1.82 -11.79
C ASP A 137 20.01 2.03 -12.86
N MET A 138 18.93 1.25 -12.83
CA MET A 138 17.88 1.27 -13.84
C MET A 138 16.60 1.96 -13.38
N TYR A 139 16.32 1.96 -12.08
CA TYR A 139 15.06 2.47 -11.51
C TYR A 139 15.32 3.39 -10.33
N ALA A 140 14.43 4.36 -10.13
CA ALA A 140 14.44 5.27 -9.00
C ALA A 140 13.01 5.50 -8.50
N ILE A 141 12.89 5.78 -7.20
CA ILE A 141 11.66 6.27 -6.58
C ILE A 141 11.74 7.79 -6.55
N LEU A 142 10.63 8.46 -6.84
CA LEU A 142 10.54 9.92 -6.70
C LEU A 142 10.52 10.30 -5.21
N ASP A 143 11.11 11.46 -4.87
CA ASP A 143 11.11 11.98 -3.50
C ASP A 143 9.68 12.31 -3.02
N GLU A 144 8.84 12.80 -3.92
CA GLU A 144 7.44 13.08 -3.65
C GLU A 144 6.63 11.79 -3.51
N SER A 145 5.73 11.76 -2.55
CA SER A 145 4.72 10.70 -2.42
C SER A 145 3.34 11.20 -2.82
N LEU A 146 2.51 10.30 -3.35
CA LEU A 146 1.11 10.59 -3.61
C LEU A 146 0.38 10.88 -2.31
N TYR A 147 0.56 10.02 -1.31
CA TYR A 147 0.03 10.24 0.05
C TYR A 147 0.60 9.19 1.02
N ILE A 148 0.22 9.31 2.31
CA ILE A 148 0.57 8.35 3.35
C ILE A 148 -0.66 7.49 3.65
N SER A 149 -0.51 6.17 3.50
CA SER A 149 -1.52 5.17 3.83
C SER A 149 -1.44 4.77 5.30
N GLU A 150 -2.57 4.78 5.97
CA GLU A 150 -2.78 4.04 7.22
C GLU A 150 -3.14 2.60 6.88
N LEU A 151 -2.33 1.64 7.32
CA LEU A 151 -2.52 0.23 7.00
C LEU A 151 -3.27 -0.48 8.13
N GLY A 152 -4.40 -1.09 7.79
CA GLY A 152 -5.23 -1.82 8.72
C GLY A 152 -5.48 -3.26 8.30
N VAL A 153 -6.09 -4.00 9.23
CA VAL A 153 -6.66 -5.33 8.98
C VAL A 153 -8.16 -5.15 8.75
N ALA A 154 -8.63 -5.50 7.56
CA ALA A 154 -10.02 -5.35 7.18
C ALA A 154 -10.78 -6.66 7.35
N PHE A 155 -11.88 -6.61 8.06
CA PHE A 155 -12.90 -7.65 8.11
C PHE A 155 -14.12 -7.20 7.30
N LYS A 156 -15.00 -8.13 6.95
CA LYS A 156 -16.28 -7.79 6.36
C LYS A 156 -17.04 -6.83 7.30
N ASN A 157 -17.65 -5.80 6.72
CA ASN A 157 -18.38 -4.80 7.50
C ASN A 157 -19.42 -5.46 8.42
N ASP A 158 -19.65 -4.87 9.59
CA ASP A 158 -20.54 -5.36 10.66
C ASP A 158 -20.21 -6.75 11.20
N THR A 159 -19.02 -7.31 10.90
CA THR A 159 -18.58 -8.59 11.44
C THR A 159 -17.32 -8.43 12.31
N HIS A 160 -17.05 -9.41 13.16
CA HIS A 160 -15.81 -9.51 13.96
C HIS A 160 -15.46 -8.27 14.80
N GLN A 161 -16.45 -7.44 15.19
CA GLN A 161 -16.24 -6.17 15.89
C GLN A 161 -15.40 -6.32 17.17
N ASP A 162 -15.69 -7.34 18.01
CA ASP A 162 -14.93 -7.56 19.24
C ASP A 162 -13.49 -8.01 18.94
N LEU A 163 -13.28 -8.80 17.89
CA LEU A 163 -11.95 -9.23 17.46
C LEU A 163 -11.16 -8.04 16.93
N ALA A 164 -11.75 -7.21 16.10
CA ALA A 164 -11.13 -6.01 15.54
C ALA A 164 -10.71 -5.03 16.66
N LYS A 165 -11.58 -4.81 17.66
CA LYS A 165 -11.25 -3.98 18.83
C LYS A 165 -10.08 -4.55 19.64
N LYS A 166 -10.10 -5.86 19.92
CA LYS A 166 -9.00 -6.51 20.64
C LYS A 166 -7.68 -6.45 19.87
N MET A 167 -7.72 -6.65 18.54
CA MET A 167 -6.54 -6.52 17.70
C MET A 167 -5.99 -5.10 17.74
N THR A 168 -6.84 -4.08 17.60
CA THR A 168 -6.43 -2.68 17.70
C THR A 168 -5.76 -2.36 19.02
N GLN A 169 -6.34 -2.86 20.13
CA GLN A 169 -5.76 -2.67 21.46
C GLN A 169 -4.38 -3.33 21.58
N ILE A 170 -4.25 -4.58 21.13
CA ILE A 170 -2.98 -5.31 21.16
C ILE A 170 -1.92 -4.63 20.29
N LEU A 171 -2.28 -4.18 19.09
CA LEU A 171 -1.37 -3.46 18.22
C LEU A 171 -0.86 -2.16 18.86
N LYS A 172 -1.74 -1.46 19.59
CA LYS A 172 -1.36 -0.27 20.35
C LYS A 172 -0.42 -0.63 21.51
N GLU A 173 -0.72 -1.65 22.28
CA GLU A 173 0.15 -2.13 23.35
C GLU A 173 1.54 -2.52 22.82
N MET A 174 1.60 -3.21 21.67
CA MET A 174 2.85 -3.56 20.98
C MET A 174 3.62 -2.33 20.45
N GLN A 175 2.92 -1.26 20.10
CA GLN A 175 3.55 0.01 19.74
C GLN A 175 4.13 0.70 20.97
N ASP A 176 3.37 0.74 22.08
CA ASP A 176 3.76 1.41 23.33
C ASP A 176 4.94 0.71 24.02
N ASP A 177 5.04 -0.62 23.93
CA ASP A 177 6.11 -1.41 24.53
C ASP A 177 7.34 -1.62 23.61
N GLY A 178 7.29 -1.12 22.38
CA GLY A 178 8.38 -1.21 21.39
C GLY A 178 8.40 -2.50 20.58
N THR A 179 7.53 -3.45 20.84
CA THR A 179 7.47 -4.72 20.08
C THR A 179 7.27 -4.51 18.58
N LEU A 180 6.39 -3.57 18.17
CA LEU A 180 6.21 -3.25 16.75
C LEU A 180 7.46 -2.63 16.13
N ARG A 181 8.19 -1.78 16.85
CA ARG A 181 9.47 -1.21 16.40
C ARG A 181 10.47 -2.30 16.10
N ASP A 182 10.69 -3.23 17.04
CA ASP A 182 11.62 -4.33 16.86
C ASP A 182 11.25 -5.21 15.65
N MET A 183 9.94 -5.44 15.47
CA MET A 183 9.45 -6.21 14.32
C MET A 183 9.71 -5.48 13.00
N VAL A 184 9.41 -4.20 12.92
CA VAL A 184 9.60 -3.37 11.72
C VAL A 184 11.07 -3.32 11.33
N GLU A 185 11.97 -3.05 12.28
CA GLU A 185 13.42 -3.00 12.08
C GLU A 185 13.99 -4.36 11.66
N LYS A 186 13.49 -5.47 12.24
CA LYS A 186 13.88 -6.82 11.87
C LYS A 186 13.63 -7.11 10.38
N TYR A 187 12.60 -6.51 9.79
CA TYR A 187 12.29 -6.66 8.36
C TYR A 187 12.93 -5.56 7.49
N GLY A 188 13.81 -4.73 8.07
CA GLY A 188 14.57 -3.71 7.35
C GLY A 188 13.77 -2.47 6.95
N LEU A 189 12.62 -2.25 7.59
CA LEU A 189 11.84 -1.04 7.39
C LEU A 189 12.29 0.07 8.35
N ASP A 190 12.13 1.32 7.93
CA ASP A 190 12.35 2.48 8.77
C ASP A 190 11.20 2.60 9.79
N ALA A 191 11.52 2.36 11.07
CA ALA A 191 10.51 2.34 12.13
C ALA A 191 9.88 3.72 12.38
N GLU A 192 10.60 4.82 12.20
CA GLU A 192 10.06 6.17 12.38
C GLU A 192 8.96 6.44 11.34
N LYS A 193 9.23 6.10 10.08
CA LYS A 193 8.25 6.23 8.99
C LYS A 193 7.10 5.25 9.15
N ALA A 194 7.41 3.98 9.41
CA ALA A 194 6.42 2.90 9.42
C ALA A 194 5.46 2.96 10.61
N LEU A 195 5.85 3.59 11.74
CA LEU A 195 5.01 3.75 12.94
C LEU A 195 4.43 5.16 13.08
N GLY A 196 4.60 6.02 12.06
CA GLY A 196 4.01 7.36 12.05
C GLY A 196 4.61 8.32 13.08
N VAL A 197 5.86 8.09 13.52
CA VAL A 197 6.54 8.93 14.53
C VAL A 197 7.09 10.21 13.90
N THR A 198 7.35 10.21 12.60
CA THR A 198 7.72 11.42 11.87
C THR A 198 6.46 12.18 11.48
N ASN A 199 6.28 13.36 12.07
CA ASN A 199 5.28 14.31 11.63
C ASN A 199 5.40 14.52 10.11
N ALA A 200 4.29 14.31 9.42
CA ALA A 200 4.17 14.78 8.05
C ALA A 200 4.30 16.31 8.07
N GLU A 201 5.43 16.84 7.62
CA GLU A 201 5.55 18.23 7.19
C GLU A 201 5.08 18.35 5.73
#